data_61f2e0988875929816627da5bbe49912
#
_entry.id   61f2e0988875929816627da5bbe49912
#
_cell.length_a   1.000
_cell.length_b   1.000
_cell.length_c   1.000
_cell.angle_alpha   90.00
_cell.angle_beta   90.00
_cell.angle_gamma   90.00
#
_symmetry.space_group_name_H-M   'P 1'
#
loop_
_entity.id
_entity.type
_entity.pdbx_description
1 polymer ?
#
loop_
_entity_poly.entity_id
_entity_poly.type
_entity_poly.pdbx_seq_one_letter_code
_entity_poly.pdbx_strand_id
1 'polypeptide(L)'
;MAEYRNFRAGGSTVRLSTTFYNCFFVFCSFIITCAVFNQAISQRFWQPDLGEISLKLEAFGESDQPNSILFFGSSHINYAVSPAAVDKILNVQHPEISSYNLGISGMTLSEREHMLREALRINGNKTKFVVIELELRTTPLFANLQTKRKRFFASPEFVSSALWAKLDSRRPLKKRLIASGMIGTTFLLNQLNLGVGSDILLPPANKPKPHSEYQFSNAGWRDGEALLAKRNLDRISDSIARASKEKVVPRELTEAEFASMESDLKIIEASGCTPVILFPPACLGLGEVYSIRNRILQSFPELVVIDTTPASPEWRLFCQPELWIDEAHLSKSGAEIYSQLIAQQLNAILETSLKSDGTSRR
;
A
#
# COMPACT_ATOMS: atom_id res chain seq x y z
N MET A 1 -41.85 39.69 0.18
CA MET A 1 -40.88 40.45 -0.64
C MET A 1 -39.53 39.73 -0.58
N ALA A 2 -39.04 39.27 -1.71
CA ALA A 2 -37.73 38.60 -1.74
C ALA A 2 -36.64 39.67 -1.82
N GLU A 3 -35.78 39.76 -0.82
CA GLU A 3 -34.60 40.61 -0.85
C GLU A 3 -33.52 39.97 -1.76
N TYR A 4 -33.03 40.74 -2.71
CA TYR A 4 -31.95 40.33 -3.61
C TYR A 4 -30.64 41.03 -3.20
N ARG A 5 -29.58 40.26 -2.99
CA ARG A 5 -28.21 40.82 -2.87
C ARG A 5 -27.46 40.75 -4.20
N ASN A 6 -26.81 41.83 -4.55
CA ASN A 6 -26.05 41.98 -5.80
C ASN A 6 -24.60 41.53 -5.61
N PHE A 7 -24.17 40.59 -6.41
CA PHE A 7 -22.75 40.19 -6.52
C PHE A 7 -22.18 40.70 -7.85
N ARG A 8 -21.06 41.43 -7.84
CA ARG A 8 -20.35 41.82 -9.05
C ARG A 8 -19.20 40.86 -9.33
N ALA A 9 -19.31 40.11 -10.40
CA ALA A 9 -18.20 39.32 -10.95
C ALA A 9 -18.11 39.68 -12.44
N GLY A 10 -16.99 40.32 -12.83
CA GLY A 10 -16.66 40.56 -14.25
C GLY A 10 -17.68 41.32 -15.08
N GLY A 11 -18.27 42.38 -14.53
CA GLY A 11 -19.16 43.29 -15.27
C GLY A 11 -20.64 42.86 -15.35
N SER A 12 -21.01 41.64 -14.98
CA SER A 12 -22.39 41.17 -14.85
C SER A 12 -22.81 41.02 -13.39
N THR A 13 -23.94 41.64 -13.02
CA THR A 13 -24.54 41.46 -11.68
C THR A 13 -25.39 40.21 -11.67
N VAL A 14 -24.92 39.15 -10.98
CA VAL A 14 -25.73 37.95 -10.71
C VAL A 14 -26.56 38.20 -9.47
N ARG A 15 -27.89 38.31 -9.64
CA ARG A 15 -28.86 38.40 -8.51
C ARG A 15 -29.20 37.00 -8.05
N LEU A 16 -28.71 36.60 -6.89
CA LEU A 16 -29.11 35.35 -6.24
C LEU A 16 -30.29 35.62 -5.29
N SER A 17 -31.33 34.79 -5.36
CA SER A 17 -32.50 34.94 -4.47
C SER A 17 -32.13 34.53 -3.03
N THR A 18 -32.80 35.14 -2.05
CA THR A 18 -32.68 34.78 -0.61
C THR A 18 -32.93 33.27 -0.39
N THR A 19 -33.83 32.69 -1.17
CA THR A 19 -34.11 31.25 -1.16
C THR A 19 -32.87 30.44 -1.50
N PHE A 20 -32.07 30.86 -2.50
CA PHE A 20 -30.83 30.17 -2.86
C PHE A 20 -29.84 30.18 -1.68
N TYR A 21 -29.65 31.33 -1.03
CA TYR A 21 -28.75 31.43 0.13
C TYR A 21 -29.23 30.55 1.29
N ASN A 22 -30.53 30.52 1.58
CA ASN A 22 -31.07 29.68 2.62
C ASN A 22 -30.90 28.19 2.31
N CYS A 23 -31.20 27.76 1.09
CA CYS A 23 -30.98 26.38 0.66
C CYS A 23 -29.51 26.00 0.73
N PHE A 24 -28.61 26.88 0.28
CA PHE A 24 -27.16 26.66 0.34
C PHE A 24 -26.67 26.55 1.79
N PHE A 25 -27.14 27.45 2.67
CA PHE A 25 -26.79 27.40 4.09
C PHE A 25 -27.27 26.14 4.79
N VAL A 26 -28.52 25.71 4.55
CA VAL A 26 -29.09 24.46 5.08
C VAL A 26 -28.27 23.26 4.57
N PHE A 27 -27.94 23.23 3.30
CA PHE A 27 -27.15 22.16 2.71
C PHE A 27 -25.73 22.10 3.31
N CYS A 28 -25.05 23.23 3.45
CA CYS A 28 -23.72 23.28 4.09
C CYS A 28 -23.79 22.85 5.56
N SER A 29 -24.80 23.32 6.31
CA SER A 29 -25.00 22.93 7.70
C SER A 29 -25.27 21.43 7.84
N PHE A 30 -26.08 20.85 6.95
CA PHE A 30 -26.31 19.41 6.90
C PHE A 30 -25.01 18.62 6.66
N ILE A 31 -24.20 19.03 5.67
CA ILE A 31 -22.91 18.39 5.38
C ILE A 31 -21.98 18.45 6.60
N ILE A 32 -21.85 19.62 7.23
CA ILE A 32 -20.99 19.81 8.40
C ILE A 32 -21.49 18.93 9.55
N THR A 33 -22.79 18.90 9.81
CA THR A 33 -23.38 18.05 10.86
C THR A 33 -23.11 16.58 10.59
N CYS A 34 -23.32 16.12 9.35
CA CYS A 34 -23.00 14.75 8.97
C CYS A 34 -21.51 14.44 9.15
N ALA A 35 -20.62 15.33 8.75
CA ALA A 35 -19.17 15.13 8.89
C ALA A 35 -18.75 15.02 10.36
N VAL A 36 -19.24 15.93 11.23
CA VAL A 36 -18.96 15.92 12.68
C VAL A 36 -19.52 14.65 13.34
N PHE A 37 -20.78 14.30 13.04
CA PHE A 37 -21.41 13.09 13.56
C PHE A 37 -20.67 11.83 13.11
N ASN A 38 -20.26 11.77 11.85
CA ASN A 38 -19.51 10.67 11.28
C ASN A 38 -18.12 10.53 11.91
N GLN A 39 -17.43 11.63 12.12
CA GLN A 39 -16.13 11.63 12.79
C GLN A 39 -16.25 11.07 14.22
N ALA A 40 -17.28 11.49 14.97
CA ALA A 40 -17.51 11.03 16.33
C ALA A 40 -17.87 9.53 16.40
N ILE A 41 -18.68 9.05 15.46
CA ILE A 41 -19.09 7.64 15.42
C ILE A 41 -17.97 6.75 14.88
N SER A 42 -17.29 7.15 13.81
CA SER A 42 -16.24 6.33 13.19
C SER A 42 -15.08 6.10 14.15
N GLN A 43 -14.70 7.10 14.94
CA GLN A 43 -13.62 6.94 15.91
C GLN A 43 -13.98 6.01 17.08
N ARG A 44 -15.23 5.83 17.40
CA ARG A 44 -15.65 5.15 18.64
C ARG A 44 -16.32 3.78 18.42
N PHE A 45 -16.95 3.57 17.28
CA PHE A 45 -17.83 2.41 17.08
C PHE A 45 -17.65 1.68 15.76
N TRP A 46 -16.83 2.20 14.84
CA TRP A 46 -16.76 1.65 13.50
C TRP A 46 -15.36 1.10 13.17
N GLN A 47 -15.30 -0.21 13.06
CA GLN A 47 -14.19 -0.88 12.38
C GLN A 47 -14.69 -1.35 11.02
N PRO A 48 -14.41 -0.61 9.94
CA PRO A 48 -14.87 -0.99 8.62
C PRO A 48 -14.21 -2.30 8.19
N ASP A 49 -14.98 -3.16 7.54
CA ASP A 49 -14.40 -4.25 6.79
C ASP A 49 -13.65 -3.69 5.57
N LEU A 50 -12.34 -3.63 5.68
CA LEU A 50 -11.42 -3.17 4.64
C LEU A 50 -10.99 -4.31 3.69
N GLY A 51 -11.72 -5.42 3.70
CA GLY A 51 -11.45 -6.59 2.87
C GLY A 51 -10.12 -7.27 3.24
N GLU A 52 -9.22 -7.40 2.28
CA GLU A 52 -7.93 -8.09 2.50
C GLU A 52 -7.11 -7.51 3.67
N ILE A 53 -7.20 -6.20 3.93
CA ILE A 53 -6.52 -5.55 5.08
C ILE A 53 -7.06 -6.10 6.40
N SER A 54 -8.39 -6.07 6.59
CA SER A 54 -9.02 -6.55 7.83
C SER A 54 -8.75 -8.03 8.05
N LEU A 55 -8.87 -8.84 7.00
CA LEU A 55 -8.64 -10.29 7.08
C LEU A 55 -7.19 -10.62 7.47
N LYS A 56 -6.21 -9.91 6.88
CA LYS A 56 -4.79 -10.16 7.22
C LYS A 56 -4.44 -9.68 8.61
N LEU A 57 -4.95 -8.53 9.06
CA LEU A 57 -4.72 -8.04 10.42
C LEU A 57 -5.40 -8.92 11.46
N GLU A 58 -6.61 -9.44 11.19
CA GLU A 58 -7.32 -10.39 12.04
C GLU A 58 -6.51 -11.70 12.17
N ALA A 59 -6.14 -12.31 11.05
CA ALA A 59 -5.34 -13.54 11.03
C ALA A 59 -3.94 -13.35 11.68
N PHE A 60 -3.34 -12.17 11.50
CA PHE A 60 -2.08 -11.82 12.16
C PHE A 60 -2.25 -11.70 13.68
N GLY A 61 -3.34 -11.08 14.14
CA GLY A 61 -3.66 -10.96 15.56
C GLY A 61 -4.02 -12.27 16.25
N GLU A 62 -4.54 -13.23 15.49
CA GLU A 62 -4.85 -14.60 15.96
C GLU A 62 -3.64 -15.55 15.94
N SER A 63 -2.51 -15.09 15.37
CA SER A 63 -1.28 -15.89 15.35
C SER A 63 -0.67 -15.99 16.74
N ASP A 64 -0.57 -17.22 17.25
CA ASP A 64 0.07 -17.51 18.55
C ASP A 64 1.59 -17.29 18.54
N GLN A 65 2.19 -17.14 17.35
CA GLN A 65 3.63 -16.99 17.21
C GLN A 65 4.07 -15.53 17.18
N PRO A 66 5.10 -15.16 17.95
CA PRO A 66 5.68 -13.83 17.87
C PRO A 66 6.42 -13.67 16.54
N ASN A 67 5.93 -12.77 15.68
CA ASN A 67 6.55 -12.55 14.39
C ASN A 67 7.68 -11.52 14.49
N SER A 68 8.93 -11.99 14.33
CA SER A 68 10.13 -11.15 14.42
C SER A 68 10.35 -10.30 13.17
N ILE A 69 9.85 -10.73 12.01
CA ILE A 69 9.99 -10.06 10.72
C ILE A 69 8.62 -9.86 10.10
N LEU A 70 8.30 -8.61 9.76
CA LEU A 70 7.06 -8.26 9.08
C LEU A 70 7.35 -7.72 7.68
N PHE A 71 6.68 -8.27 6.66
CA PHE A 71 6.78 -7.82 5.28
C PHE A 71 5.57 -6.99 4.89
N PHE A 72 5.79 -5.76 4.42
CA PHE A 72 4.75 -4.85 3.94
C PHE A 72 4.99 -4.47 2.49
N GLY A 73 3.94 -4.44 1.71
CA GLY A 73 4.02 -4.01 0.33
C GLY A 73 2.75 -4.32 -0.46
N SER A 74 2.86 -4.19 -1.75
CA SER A 74 1.78 -4.41 -2.71
C SER A 74 1.57 -5.89 -3.03
N SER A 75 0.94 -6.15 -4.17
CA SER A 75 0.83 -7.50 -4.71
C SER A 75 2.19 -8.16 -4.97
N HIS A 76 3.25 -7.37 -5.20
CA HIS A 76 4.60 -7.92 -5.35
C HIS A 76 5.04 -8.66 -4.08
N ILE A 77 4.83 -8.07 -2.90
CA ILE A 77 5.13 -8.74 -1.63
C ILE A 77 4.13 -9.86 -1.33
N ASN A 78 2.84 -9.60 -1.58
CA ASN A 78 1.78 -10.56 -1.32
C ASN A 78 2.00 -11.91 -2.03
N TYR A 79 2.49 -11.88 -3.27
CA TYR A 79 2.77 -13.09 -4.06
C TYR A 79 4.22 -13.54 -4.01
N ALA A 80 5.19 -12.64 -3.85
CA ALA A 80 6.60 -12.96 -4.00
C ALA A 80 7.30 -13.36 -2.71
N VAL A 81 6.77 -13.05 -1.51
CA VAL A 81 7.44 -13.36 -0.25
C VAL A 81 6.71 -14.47 0.48
N SER A 82 7.30 -15.66 0.52
CA SER A 82 6.85 -16.81 1.30
C SER A 82 7.53 -16.81 2.68
N PRO A 83 6.82 -16.49 3.77
CA PRO A 83 7.38 -16.55 5.11
C PRO A 83 7.97 -17.93 5.44
N ALA A 84 7.29 -19.00 5.06
CA ALA A 84 7.79 -20.35 5.28
C ALA A 84 9.16 -20.62 4.62
N ALA A 85 9.40 -20.05 3.43
CA ALA A 85 10.68 -20.18 2.76
C ALA A 85 11.77 -19.29 3.41
N VAL A 86 11.41 -18.11 3.91
CA VAL A 86 12.30 -17.22 4.68
C VAL A 86 12.69 -17.91 6.00
N ASP A 87 11.71 -18.33 6.77
CA ASP A 87 11.90 -18.95 8.08
C ASP A 87 12.71 -20.23 8.00
N LYS A 88 12.52 -21.04 6.96
CA LYS A 88 13.29 -22.28 6.74
C LYS A 88 14.80 -22.04 6.70
N ILE A 89 15.23 -20.90 6.16
CA ILE A 89 16.65 -20.54 6.07
C ILE A 89 17.13 -19.92 7.36
N LEU A 90 16.38 -18.93 7.89
CA LEU A 90 16.77 -18.21 9.08
C LEU A 90 16.82 -19.11 10.31
N ASN A 91 15.87 -20.05 10.44
CA ASN A 91 15.78 -20.96 11.59
C ASN A 91 16.95 -21.95 11.72
N VAL A 92 17.78 -22.06 10.71
CA VAL A 92 19.04 -22.84 10.81
C VAL A 92 19.97 -22.24 11.87
N GLN A 93 20.02 -20.92 11.96
CA GLN A 93 20.90 -20.19 12.88
C GLN A 93 20.13 -19.42 13.96
N HIS A 94 18.87 -19.09 13.68
CA HIS A 94 17.99 -18.24 14.51
C HIS A 94 16.61 -18.87 14.67
N PRO A 95 16.48 -20.00 15.42
CA PRO A 95 15.24 -20.76 15.52
C PRO A 95 14.07 -20.01 16.17
N GLU A 96 14.37 -18.90 16.83
CA GLU A 96 13.37 -18.02 17.45
C GLU A 96 12.74 -17.01 16.45
N ILE A 97 13.25 -16.93 15.23
CA ILE A 97 12.76 -15.99 14.22
C ILE A 97 11.59 -16.60 13.46
N SER A 98 10.52 -15.84 13.35
CA SER A 98 9.41 -16.12 12.47
C SER A 98 9.03 -14.87 11.69
N SER A 99 8.46 -15.06 10.51
CA SER A 99 8.08 -13.96 9.63
C SER A 99 6.61 -14.01 9.24
N TYR A 100 6.04 -12.85 8.89
CA TYR A 100 4.66 -12.73 8.44
C TYR A 100 4.55 -11.79 7.24
N ASN A 101 3.74 -12.17 6.25
CA ASN A 101 3.51 -11.39 5.04
C ASN A 101 2.22 -10.57 5.14
N LEU A 102 2.36 -9.26 5.32
CA LEU A 102 1.29 -8.27 5.36
C LEU A 102 1.14 -7.51 4.01
N GLY A 103 1.71 -8.03 2.94
CA GLY A 103 1.51 -7.47 1.59
C GLY A 103 0.05 -7.57 1.14
N ILE A 104 -0.45 -6.54 0.48
CA ILE A 104 -1.86 -6.42 0.05
C ILE A 104 -1.92 -6.01 -1.42
N SER A 105 -2.74 -6.68 -2.21
CA SER A 105 -2.90 -6.32 -3.63
C SER A 105 -3.33 -4.87 -3.82
N GLY A 106 -2.53 -4.11 -4.60
CA GLY A 106 -2.78 -2.70 -4.89
C GLY A 106 -2.75 -1.80 -3.65
N MET A 107 -1.88 -2.09 -2.68
CA MET A 107 -1.64 -1.27 -1.49
C MET A 107 -1.21 0.15 -1.88
N THR A 108 -1.75 1.15 -1.20
CA THR A 108 -1.33 2.55 -1.28
C THR A 108 -0.49 2.94 -0.07
N LEU A 109 0.17 4.08 -0.12
CA LEU A 109 0.99 4.58 0.99
C LEU A 109 0.20 4.71 2.31
N SER A 110 -0.99 5.30 2.24
CA SER A 110 -1.86 5.47 3.43
C SER A 110 -2.38 4.15 4.01
N GLU A 111 -2.63 3.17 3.15
CA GLU A 111 -2.98 1.82 3.58
C GLU A 111 -1.81 1.12 4.25
N ARG A 112 -0.61 1.28 3.73
CA ARG A 112 0.62 0.73 4.30
C ARG A 112 0.90 1.33 5.68
N GLU A 113 0.83 2.65 5.83
CA GLU A 113 1.00 3.31 7.12
C GLU A 113 0.01 2.81 8.17
N HIS A 114 -1.27 2.67 7.79
CA HIS A 114 -2.30 2.13 8.68
C HIS A 114 -1.98 0.70 9.11
N MET A 115 -1.68 -0.19 8.16
CA MET A 115 -1.33 -1.59 8.46
C MET A 115 -0.07 -1.69 9.32
N LEU A 116 0.93 -0.87 9.05
CA LEU A 116 2.17 -0.82 9.82
C LEU A 116 1.89 -0.48 11.28
N ARG A 117 1.13 0.58 11.53
CA ARG A 117 0.75 0.99 12.90
C ARG A 117 -0.04 -0.10 13.63
N GLU A 118 -1.04 -0.69 12.96
CA GLU A 118 -1.86 -1.74 13.56
C GLU A 118 -1.07 -3.03 13.81
N ALA A 119 -0.24 -3.46 12.87
CA ALA A 119 0.57 -4.66 13.05
C ALA A 119 1.61 -4.49 14.17
N LEU A 120 2.28 -3.35 14.25
CA LEU A 120 3.21 -3.06 15.35
C LEU A 120 2.48 -2.98 16.70
N ARG A 121 1.27 -2.43 16.74
CA ARG A 121 0.43 -2.42 17.94
C ARG A 121 0.03 -3.84 18.39
N ILE A 122 -0.35 -4.70 17.44
CA ILE A 122 -0.74 -6.10 17.71
C ILE A 122 0.45 -6.92 18.20
N ASN A 123 1.59 -6.83 17.52
CA ASN A 123 2.76 -7.66 17.82
C ASN A 123 3.61 -7.14 18.99
N GLY A 124 3.48 -5.86 19.32
CA GLY A 124 4.25 -5.18 20.39
C GLY A 124 5.76 -5.23 20.12
N ASN A 125 6.55 -5.44 21.15
CA ASN A 125 8.01 -5.44 21.09
C ASN A 125 8.63 -6.74 20.51
N LYS A 126 7.83 -7.60 19.87
CA LYS A 126 8.31 -8.87 19.31
C LYS A 126 8.92 -8.70 17.93
N THR A 127 8.52 -7.64 17.20
CA THR A 127 9.07 -7.31 15.88
C THR A 127 10.49 -6.77 16.02
N LYS A 128 11.42 -7.36 15.28
CA LYS A 128 12.82 -6.90 15.16
C LYS A 128 13.06 -6.17 13.85
N PHE A 129 12.49 -6.67 12.76
CA PHE A 129 12.65 -6.12 11.42
C PHE A 129 11.29 -5.84 10.77
N VAL A 130 11.22 -4.70 10.12
CA VAL A 130 10.11 -4.35 9.24
C VAL A 130 10.64 -4.15 7.84
N VAL A 131 10.26 -5.04 6.94
CA VAL A 131 10.68 -5.05 5.53
C VAL A 131 9.59 -4.40 4.70
N ILE A 132 9.91 -3.28 4.07
CA ILE A 132 8.95 -2.48 3.30
C ILE A 132 9.31 -2.53 1.82
N GLU A 133 8.36 -2.97 1.00
CA GLU A 133 8.43 -2.71 -0.44
C GLU A 133 8.31 -1.22 -0.72
N LEU A 134 9.19 -0.75 -1.56
CA LEU A 134 9.10 0.61 -2.03
C LEU A 134 8.29 0.73 -3.32
N GLU A 135 7.02 0.40 -3.25
CA GLU A 135 6.07 0.78 -4.29
C GLU A 135 5.43 2.13 -3.96
N LEU A 136 5.48 3.04 -4.92
CA LEU A 136 4.98 4.40 -4.77
C LEU A 136 3.71 4.64 -5.58
N ARG A 137 2.70 3.85 -5.33
CA ARG A 137 1.37 4.19 -5.82
C ARG A 137 0.68 5.13 -4.84
N THR A 138 0.83 6.43 -5.06
CA THR A 138 0.07 7.46 -4.35
C THR A 138 -1.41 7.40 -4.70
N THR A 139 -1.76 6.89 -5.89
CA THR A 139 -3.14 6.85 -6.37
C THR A 139 -3.64 5.43 -6.53
N PRO A 140 -4.81 5.06 -5.95
CA PRO A 140 -5.40 3.76 -6.17
C PRO A 140 -5.74 3.54 -7.64
N LEU A 141 -5.76 2.27 -8.03
CA LEU A 141 -6.31 1.89 -9.33
C LEU A 141 -7.75 2.41 -9.44
N PHE A 142 -8.08 3.05 -10.55
CA PHE A 142 -9.38 3.68 -10.80
C PHE A 142 -10.56 2.73 -10.59
N ALA A 143 -10.38 1.45 -10.93
CA ALA A 143 -11.37 0.41 -10.77
C ALA A 143 -11.80 0.15 -9.31
N ASN A 144 -10.97 0.55 -8.35
CA ASN A 144 -11.17 0.24 -6.93
C ASN A 144 -11.65 1.43 -6.10
N LEU A 145 -11.82 2.63 -6.69
CA LEU A 145 -12.20 3.84 -5.95
C LEU A 145 -13.52 3.73 -5.18
N GLN A 146 -14.45 2.89 -5.65
CA GLN A 146 -15.76 2.71 -5.01
C GLN A 146 -15.77 1.68 -3.88
N THR A 147 -14.66 0.98 -3.65
CA THR A 147 -14.58 0.00 -2.56
C THR A 147 -14.58 0.69 -1.19
N LYS A 148 -15.11 0.03 -0.15
CA LYS A 148 -15.07 0.51 1.23
C LYS A 148 -13.65 0.84 1.66
N ARG A 149 -12.69 -0.01 1.32
CA ARG A 149 -11.27 0.16 1.55
C ARG A 149 -10.75 1.50 1.00
N LYS A 150 -10.96 1.78 -0.28
CA LYS A 150 -10.46 3.03 -0.89
C LYS A 150 -11.19 4.28 -0.40
N ARG A 151 -12.48 4.16 -0.07
CA ARG A 151 -13.23 5.26 0.57
C ARG A 151 -12.67 5.59 1.95
N PHE A 152 -12.38 4.59 2.76
CA PHE A 152 -11.81 4.78 4.10
C PHE A 152 -10.50 5.57 4.08
N PHE A 153 -9.62 5.28 3.13
CA PHE A 153 -8.34 5.96 2.98
C PHE A 153 -8.35 7.22 2.10
N ALA A 154 -9.52 7.70 1.66
CA ALA A 154 -9.65 8.91 0.86
C ALA A 154 -9.47 10.18 1.72
N SER A 155 -8.24 10.45 2.17
CA SER A 155 -7.90 11.68 2.87
C SER A 155 -7.92 12.90 1.92
N PRO A 156 -8.01 14.15 2.44
CA PRO A 156 -7.90 15.36 1.63
C PRO A 156 -6.62 15.41 0.80
N GLU A 157 -5.50 14.99 1.34
CA GLU A 157 -4.19 14.94 0.69
C GLU A 157 -4.21 13.94 -0.46
N PHE A 158 -4.74 12.74 -0.21
CA PHE A 158 -4.94 11.72 -1.24
C PHE A 158 -5.80 12.26 -2.39
N VAL A 159 -6.93 12.90 -2.07
CA VAL A 159 -7.87 13.44 -3.07
C VAL A 159 -7.21 14.55 -3.89
N SER A 160 -6.50 15.48 -3.24
CA SER A 160 -5.83 16.58 -3.94
C SER A 160 -4.76 16.04 -4.89
N SER A 161 -3.90 15.15 -4.44
CA SER A 161 -2.85 14.53 -5.27
C SER A 161 -3.44 13.72 -6.43
N ALA A 162 -4.50 12.95 -6.18
CA ALA A 162 -5.20 12.19 -7.22
C ALA A 162 -5.89 13.08 -8.26
N LEU A 163 -6.48 14.20 -7.83
CA LEU A 163 -7.08 15.20 -8.73
C LEU A 163 -6.02 15.86 -9.61
N TRP A 164 -4.92 16.33 -9.04
CA TRP A 164 -3.82 16.92 -9.80
C TRP A 164 -3.24 15.95 -10.81
N ALA A 165 -2.95 14.72 -10.43
CA ALA A 165 -2.45 13.68 -11.33
C ALA A 165 -3.41 13.39 -12.50
N LYS A 166 -4.73 13.57 -12.33
CA LYS A 166 -5.71 13.39 -13.42
C LYS A 166 -5.86 14.63 -14.27
N LEU A 167 -5.82 15.82 -13.69
CA LEU A 167 -5.91 17.07 -14.43
C LEU A 167 -4.69 17.29 -15.32
N ASP A 168 -3.50 16.90 -14.86
CA ASP A 168 -2.25 17.00 -15.60
C ASP A 168 -2.05 15.87 -16.64
N SER A 169 -2.91 14.86 -16.63
CA SER A 169 -2.77 13.72 -17.55
C SER A 169 -3.02 14.13 -19.01
N ARG A 170 -2.27 13.54 -19.97
CA ARG A 170 -2.45 13.74 -21.41
C ARG A 170 -3.75 13.12 -21.99
N ARG A 171 -4.67 12.68 -21.14
CA ARG A 171 -5.95 12.06 -21.57
C ARG A 171 -6.93 13.12 -22.09
N PRO A 172 -7.90 12.73 -22.96
CA PRO A 172 -8.97 13.61 -23.40
C PRO A 172 -9.72 14.27 -22.24
N LEU A 173 -10.08 15.55 -22.38
CA LEU A 173 -10.72 16.34 -21.33
C LEU A 173 -11.93 15.64 -20.69
N LYS A 174 -12.80 15.02 -21.51
CA LYS A 174 -13.96 14.25 -21.01
C LYS A 174 -13.56 13.15 -20.05
N LYS A 175 -12.49 12.40 -20.35
CA LYS A 175 -12.00 11.32 -19.46
C LYS A 175 -11.39 11.88 -18.18
N ARG A 176 -10.73 13.04 -18.26
CA ARG A 176 -10.19 13.73 -17.07
C ARG A 176 -11.31 14.20 -16.13
N LEU A 177 -12.35 14.84 -16.68
CA LEU A 177 -13.50 15.33 -15.91
C LEU A 177 -14.27 14.19 -15.23
N ILE A 178 -14.54 13.09 -15.96
CA ILE A 178 -15.19 11.90 -15.36
C ILE A 178 -14.35 11.36 -14.22
N ALA A 179 -13.05 11.23 -14.42
CA ALA A 179 -12.13 10.74 -13.42
C ALA A 179 -12.08 11.62 -12.16
N SER A 180 -12.01 12.94 -12.37
CA SER A 180 -12.04 13.92 -11.26
C SER A 180 -13.37 13.89 -10.51
N GLY A 181 -14.48 13.76 -11.23
CA GLY A 181 -15.80 13.59 -10.62
C GLY A 181 -15.90 12.33 -9.75
N MET A 182 -15.37 11.21 -10.22
CA MET A 182 -15.33 9.97 -9.42
C MET A 182 -14.47 10.10 -8.15
N ILE A 183 -13.31 10.76 -8.24
CA ILE A 183 -12.45 11.03 -7.07
C ILE A 183 -13.20 11.91 -6.06
N GLY A 184 -13.78 13.01 -6.52
CA GLY A 184 -14.56 13.91 -5.67
C GLY A 184 -15.76 13.24 -5.03
N THR A 185 -16.48 12.40 -5.77
CA THR A 185 -17.60 11.60 -5.23
C THR A 185 -17.12 10.61 -4.17
N THR A 186 -16.01 9.91 -4.42
CA THR A 186 -15.43 8.97 -3.44
C THR A 186 -15.08 9.68 -2.15
N PHE A 187 -14.47 10.85 -2.25
CA PHE A 187 -14.17 11.69 -1.09
C PHE A 187 -15.41 12.13 -0.33
N LEU A 188 -16.44 12.65 -1.02
CA LEU A 188 -17.70 13.05 -0.40
C LEU A 188 -18.39 11.87 0.30
N LEU A 189 -18.44 10.70 -0.34
CA LEU A 189 -18.99 9.49 0.26
C LEU A 189 -18.24 9.08 1.53
N ASN A 190 -16.91 9.24 1.54
CA ASN A 190 -16.10 9.01 2.74
C ASN A 190 -16.43 10.03 3.83
N GLN A 191 -16.39 11.35 3.52
CA GLN A 191 -16.66 12.41 4.50
C GLN A 191 -18.07 12.33 5.09
N LEU A 192 -19.05 11.93 4.30
CA LEU A 192 -20.44 11.75 4.74
C LEU A 192 -20.70 10.36 5.33
N ASN A 193 -19.73 9.44 5.31
CA ASN A 193 -19.87 8.04 5.70
C ASN A 193 -21.12 7.37 5.12
N LEU A 194 -21.50 7.74 3.90
CA LEU A 194 -22.68 7.17 3.26
C LEU A 194 -22.47 5.67 3.03
N GLY A 195 -23.30 4.87 3.64
CA GLY A 195 -23.21 3.40 3.64
C GLY A 195 -22.68 2.80 4.96
N VAL A 196 -22.09 3.59 5.86
CA VAL A 196 -21.65 3.12 7.19
C VAL A 196 -22.83 2.76 8.08
N GLY A 197 -23.93 3.51 7.98
CA GLY A 197 -25.16 3.21 8.74
C GLY A 197 -25.69 1.81 8.49
N SER A 198 -25.56 1.27 7.27
CA SER A 198 -25.92 -0.12 6.99
C SER A 198 -24.98 -1.12 7.68
N ASP A 199 -23.72 -0.80 7.81
CA ASP A 199 -22.73 -1.67 8.47
C ASP A 199 -22.89 -1.68 10.00
N ILE A 200 -23.44 -0.59 10.57
CA ILE A 200 -23.72 -0.46 12.01
C ILE A 200 -25.08 -1.07 12.36
N LEU A 201 -26.10 -0.80 11.54
CA LEU A 201 -27.49 -1.18 11.84
C LEU A 201 -27.84 -2.60 11.39
N LEU A 202 -27.18 -3.11 10.39
CA LEU A 202 -27.32 -4.50 9.97
C LEU A 202 -26.23 -5.30 10.66
N PRO A 203 -26.54 -6.07 11.70
CA PRO A 203 -25.54 -6.98 12.26
C PRO A 203 -25.01 -7.86 11.13
N PRO A 204 -23.73 -8.28 11.18
CA PRO A 204 -23.12 -9.10 10.16
C PRO A 204 -23.71 -10.50 10.15
N ALA A 205 -25.03 -10.60 9.90
CA ALA A 205 -25.75 -11.86 9.72
C ALA A 205 -25.17 -12.67 8.54
N ASN A 206 -24.41 -12.02 7.71
CA ASN A 206 -23.56 -12.60 6.71
C ASN A 206 -22.28 -11.76 6.68
N LYS A 207 -21.33 -11.99 7.62
CA LYS A 207 -19.94 -11.76 7.25
C LYS A 207 -19.80 -12.46 5.89
N PRO A 208 -19.50 -11.76 4.78
CA PRO A 208 -19.22 -12.47 3.55
C PRO A 208 -18.19 -13.52 3.96
N LYS A 209 -18.50 -14.81 3.70
CA LYS A 209 -17.52 -15.88 3.90
C LYS A 209 -16.23 -15.32 3.31
N PRO A 210 -15.09 -15.39 4.03
CA PRO A 210 -13.85 -14.84 3.54
C PRO A 210 -13.80 -15.20 2.08
N HIS A 211 -13.84 -14.18 1.22
CA HIS A 211 -14.01 -14.39 -0.21
C HIS A 211 -13.01 -15.45 -0.58
N SER A 212 -13.45 -16.55 -1.18
CA SER A 212 -12.55 -17.63 -1.60
C SER A 212 -11.37 -17.15 -2.46
N GLU A 213 -11.48 -15.88 -2.90
CA GLU A 213 -10.47 -15.10 -3.59
C GLU A 213 -9.27 -14.68 -2.71
N TYR A 214 -9.43 -14.65 -1.37
CA TYR A 214 -8.38 -14.24 -0.43
C TYR A 214 -7.84 -15.44 0.38
N GLN A 215 -7.52 -16.54 -0.30
CA GLN A 215 -6.81 -17.63 0.35
C GLN A 215 -5.33 -17.25 0.51
N PHE A 216 -4.89 -17.12 1.73
CA PHE A 216 -3.49 -16.99 2.07
C PHE A 216 -3.11 -18.02 3.13
N SER A 217 -1.81 -18.35 3.20
CA SER A 217 -1.26 -19.27 4.21
C SER A 217 -1.42 -18.70 5.62
N ASN A 218 -1.23 -19.51 6.65
CA ASN A 218 -1.25 -19.09 8.05
C ASN A 218 -0.27 -17.96 8.38
N ALA A 219 0.76 -17.76 7.54
CA ALA A 219 1.71 -16.65 7.65
C ALA A 219 1.43 -15.51 6.63
N GLY A 220 0.22 -15.40 6.10
CA GLY A 220 -0.26 -14.30 5.28
C GLY A 220 0.16 -14.33 3.81
N TRP A 221 0.89 -15.33 3.33
CA TRP A 221 1.34 -15.43 1.95
C TRP A 221 0.27 -16.00 1.00
N ARG A 222 0.27 -15.50 -0.26
CA ARG A 222 -0.56 -15.96 -1.35
C ARG A 222 0.29 -16.52 -2.49
N ASP A 223 0.17 -17.80 -2.82
CA ASP A 223 1.02 -18.47 -3.80
C ASP A 223 0.75 -18.12 -5.28
N GLY A 224 -0.39 -17.51 -5.58
CA GLY A 224 -0.76 -17.10 -6.93
C GLY A 224 -1.03 -18.23 -7.92
N GLU A 225 -1.04 -19.51 -7.51
CA GLU A 225 -1.25 -20.65 -8.42
C GLU A 225 -2.54 -20.56 -9.23
N ALA A 226 -3.61 -20.02 -8.64
CA ALA A 226 -4.88 -19.80 -9.33
C ALA A 226 -4.78 -18.83 -10.55
N LEU A 227 -3.71 -18.03 -10.63
CA LEU A 227 -3.48 -17.10 -11.72
C LEU A 227 -2.69 -17.71 -12.89
N LEU A 228 -2.05 -18.86 -12.69
CA LEU A 228 -1.23 -19.52 -13.71
C LEU A 228 -2.01 -19.88 -14.99
N ALA A 229 -3.30 -20.17 -14.86
CA ALA A 229 -4.17 -20.47 -16.00
C ALA A 229 -4.27 -19.31 -17.03
N LYS A 230 -3.95 -18.07 -16.62
CA LYS A 230 -3.97 -16.87 -17.48
C LYS A 230 -2.57 -16.44 -17.96
N ARG A 231 -1.55 -17.24 -17.67
CA ARG A 231 -0.15 -16.95 -17.93
C ARG A 231 0.15 -16.90 -19.43
N ASN A 232 0.90 -15.89 -19.84
CA ASN A 232 1.40 -15.75 -21.22
C ASN A 232 2.92 -15.65 -21.19
N LEU A 233 3.60 -16.77 -21.47
CA LEU A 233 5.07 -16.87 -21.38
C LEU A 233 5.78 -15.99 -22.41
N ASP A 234 5.25 -15.85 -23.62
CA ASP A 234 5.86 -15.01 -24.66
C ASP A 234 5.88 -13.54 -24.23
N ARG A 235 4.74 -13.06 -23.72
CA ARG A 235 4.63 -11.70 -23.21
C ARG A 235 5.55 -11.44 -22.02
N ILE A 236 5.68 -12.41 -21.12
CA ILE A 236 6.59 -12.34 -19.98
C ILE A 236 8.04 -12.29 -20.48
N SER A 237 8.42 -13.18 -21.41
CA SER A 237 9.76 -13.23 -22.00
C SER A 237 10.14 -11.89 -22.67
N ASP A 238 9.23 -11.32 -23.46
CA ASP A 238 9.43 -10.01 -24.07
C ASP A 238 9.61 -8.89 -23.04
N SER A 239 8.90 -8.95 -21.93
CA SER A 239 8.99 -7.97 -20.87
C SER A 239 10.30 -8.08 -20.09
N ILE A 240 10.78 -9.30 -19.81
CA ILE A 240 12.10 -9.55 -19.21
C ILE A 240 13.21 -9.03 -20.13
N ALA A 241 13.13 -9.35 -21.44
CA ALA A 241 14.11 -8.90 -22.40
C ALA A 241 14.18 -7.37 -22.54
N ARG A 242 13.03 -6.69 -22.45
CA ARG A 242 12.98 -5.22 -22.41
C ARG A 242 13.57 -4.68 -21.13
N ALA A 243 13.15 -5.19 -19.98
CA ALA A 243 13.64 -4.76 -18.67
C ALA A 243 15.17 -4.86 -18.55
N SER A 244 15.77 -5.89 -19.16
CA SER A 244 17.22 -6.11 -19.17
C SER A 244 17.99 -5.16 -20.10
N LYS A 245 17.32 -4.51 -21.06
CA LYS A 245 17.95 -3.65 -22.09
C LYS A 245 17.60 -2.17 -21.93
N GLU A 246 16.53 -1.85 -21.25
CA GLU A 246 15.98 -0.51 -21.23
C GLU A 246 16.85 0.42 -20.40
N LYS A 247 17.30 1.52 -21.03
CA LYS A 247 17.85 2.67 -20.28
C LYS A 247 16.70 3.33 -19.57
N VAL A 248 16.62 3.11 -18.28
CA VAL A 248 15.57 3.67 -17.47
C VAL A 248 15.77 5.18 -17.33
N VAL A 249 14.77 5.95 -17.79
CA VAL A 249 14.73 7.38 -17.52
C VAL A 249 14.13 7.58 -16.13
N PRO A 250 14.90 8.12 -15.17
CA PRO A 250 14.41 8.36 -13.82
C PRO A 250 13.21 9.31 -13.84
N ARG A 251 12.17 8.99 -13.08
CA ARG A 251 11.09 9.92 -12.74
C ARG A 251 11.44 10.60 -11.42
N GLU A 252 11.27 11.91 -11.33
CA GLU A 252 11.40 12.58 -10.05
C GLU A 252 10.27 12.17 -9.10
N LEU A 253 10.65 11.83 -7.87
CA LEU A 253 9.71 11.64 -6.78
C LEU A 253 9.10 12.96 -6.38
N THR A 254 7.79 12.96 -6.14
CA THR A 254 7.15 14.09 -5.49
C THR A 254 7.58 14.18 -4.02
N GLU A 255 7.63 15.37 -3.46
CA GLU A 255 7.92 15.57 -2.04
C GLU A 255 6.93 14.79 -1.13
N ALA A 256 5.68 14.67 -1.54
CA ALA A 256 4.66 13.91 -0.81
C ALA A 256 4.98 12.40 -0.75
N GLU A 257 5.48 11.83 -1.85
CA GLU A 257 5.89 10.42 -1.90
C GLU A 257 7.07 10.17 -0.96
N PHE A 258 8.03 11.07 -0.98
CA PHE A 258 9.21 10.98 -0.12
C PHE A 258 8.86 11.15 1.36
N ALA A 259 8.04 12.15 1.70
CA ALA A 259 7.57 12.39 3.07
C ALA A 259 6.78 11.22 3.66
N SER A 260 5.97 10.54 2.84
CA SER A 260 5.24 9.35 3.29
C SER A 260 6.18 8.22 3.66
N MET A 261 7.24 7.99 2.87
CA MET A 261 8.24 6.98 3.20
C MET A 261 9.02 7.35 4.47
N GLU A 262 9.44 8.60 4.59
CA GLU A 262 10.11 9.10 5.79
C GLU A 262 9.23 8.92 7.05
N SER A 263 7.91 9.10 6.91
CA SER A 263 6.94 8.82 7.97
C SER A 263 6.95 7.34 8.37
N ASP A 264 6.92 6.43 7.40
CA ASP A 264 6.96 4.99 7.68
C ASP A 264 8.27 4.59 8.38
N LEU A 265 9.41 5.10 7.93
CA LEU A 265 10.70 4.82 8.58
C LEU A 265 10.71 5.31 10.04
N LYS A 266 10.24 6.53 10.30
CA LYS A 266 10.12 7.07 11.66
C LYS A 266 9.20 6.24 12.55
N ILE A 267 8.10 5.71 12.02
CA ILE A 267 7.19 4.82 12.78
C ILE A 267 7.92 3.53 13.17
N ILE A 268 8.68 2.94 12.26
CA ILE A 268 9.42 1.70 12.48
C ILE A 268 10.50 1.91 13.54
N GLU A 269 11.33 2.94 13.38
CA GLU A 269 12.41 3.27 14.31
C GLU A 269 11.88 3.62 15.70
N ALA A 270 10.79 4.40 15.78
CA ALA A 270 10.13 4.73 17.05
C ALA A 270 9.55 3.50 17.76
N SER A 271 9.29 2.43 17.05
CA SER A 271 8.85 1.13 17.58
C SER A 271 10.02 0.22 17.99
N GLY A 272 11.27 0.69 17.86
CA GLY A 272 12.47 -0.09 18.17
C GLY A 272 12.79 -1.17 17.15
N CYS A 273 12.21 -1.09 15.94
CA CYS A 273 12.42 -2.03 14.86
C CYS A 273 13.48 -1.51 13.88
N THR A 274 14.19 -2.42 13.22
CA THR A 274 15.10 -2.07 12.13
C THR A 274 14.34 -2.05 10.80
N PRO A 275 14.31 -0.91 10.07
CA PRO A 275 13.72 -0.85 8.75
C PRO A 275 14.62 -1.49 7.71
N VAL A 276 14.03 -2.25 6.80
CA VAL A 276 14.69 -2.83 5.61
C VAL A 276 13.85 -2.47 4.39
N ILE A 277 14.46 -1.88 3.39
CA ILE A 277 13.80 -1.55 2.14
C ILE A 277 13.99 -2.66 1.12
N LEU A 278 12.90 -3.01 0.46
CA LEU A 278 12.85 -4.07 -0.51
C LEU A 278 12.43 -3.53 -1.88
N PHE A 279 13.28 -3.74 -2.88
CA PHE A 279 12.95 -3.51 -4.29
C PHE A 279 12.72 -4.88 -4.95
N PRO A 280 11.46 -5.30 -5.10
CA PRO A 280 11.13 -6.59 -5.67
C PRO A 280 11.50 -6.67 -7.16
N PRO A 281 11.72 -7.87 -7.71
CA PRO A 281 11.90 -8.04 -9.13
C PRO A 281 10.60 -7.65 -9.85
N ALA A 282 10.71 -6.80 -10.88
CA ALA A 282 9.58 -6.37 -11.70
C ALA A 282 10.06 -6.03 -13.12
N CYS A 283 9.25 -6.39 -14.13
CA CYS A 283 9.52 -6.07 -15.52
C CYS A 283 8.86 -4.76 -15.98
N LEU A 284 8.04 -4.14 -15.14
CA LEU A 284 7.26 -2.93 -15.43
C LEU A 284 7.57 -1.80 -14.43
N GLY A 285 7.41 -0.56 -14.88
CA GLY A 285 7.56 0.60 -13.99
C GLY A 285 8.99 0.95 -13.58
N LEU A 286 9.98 0.45 -14.28
CA LEU A 286 11.39 0.55 -13.92
C LEU A 286 11.90 1.98 -13.71
N GLY A 287 11.40 2.96 -14.49
CA GLY A 287 11.80 4.37 -14.36
C GLY A 287 11.49 4.94 -12.98
N GLU A 288 10.33 4.62 -12.45
CA GLU A 288 9.90 5.06 -11.14
C GLU A 288 10.73 4.39 -10.04
N VAL A 289 10.92 3.08 -10.13
CA VAL A 289 11.69 2.29 -9.15
C VAL A 289 13.13 2.81 -9.03
N TYR A 290 13.81 3.07 -10.13
CA TYR A 290 15.20 3.56 -10.12
C TYR A 290 15.35 4.95 -9.51
N SER A 291 14.42 5.85 -9.79
CA SER A 291 14.45 7.20 -9.24
C SER A 291 14.33 7.17 -7.72
N ILE A 292 13.42 6.36 -7.24
CA ILE A 292 13.16 6.15 -5.82
C ILE A 292 14.39 5.56 -5.15
N ARG A 293 14.90 4.46 -5.70
CA ARG A 293 16.08 3.76 -5.21
C ARG A 293 17.26 4.72 -5.01
N ASN A 294 17.58 5.48 -6.04
CA ASN A 294 18.72 6.39 -5.98
C ASN A 294 18.51 7.51 -4.95
N ARG A 295 17.31 8.09 -4.87
CA ARG A 295 17.03 9.14 -3.89
C ARG A 295 17.09 8.61 -2.46
N ILE A 296 16.58 7.39 -2.22
CA ILE A 296 16.64 6.74 -0.90
C ILE A 296 18.07 6.47 -0.48
N LEU A 297 18.85 5.84 -1.33
CA LEU A 297 20.26 5.54 -1.03
C LEU A 297 21.07 6.82 -0.76
N GLN A 298 20.71 7.94 -1.40
CA GLN A 298 21.32 9.24 -1.13
C GLN A 298 20.86 9.86 0.20
N SER A 299 19.57 9.74 0.53
CA SER A 299 18.97 10.39 1.70
C SER A 299 19.14 9.60 2.99
N PHE A 300 19.26 8.28 2.88
CA PHE A 300 19.38 7.35 4.00
C PHE A 300 20.49 6.33 3.73
N PRO A 301 21.76 6.75 3.78
CA PRO A 301 22.89 5.88 3.44
C PRO A 301 23.06 4.68 4.40
N GLU A 302 22.55 4.80 5.62
CA GLU A 302 22.60 3.73 6.64
C GLU A 302 21.48 2.70 6.48
N LEU A 303 20.52 2.97 5.58
CA LEU A 303 19.35 2.11 5.43
C LEU A 303 19.72 0.81 4.73
N VAL A 304 19.31 -0.30 5.31
CA VAL A 304 19.48 -1.61 4.68
C VAL A 304 18.56 -1.73 3.49
N VAL A 305 19.12 -2.08 2.34
CA VAL A 305 18.40 -2.21 1.08
C VAL A 305 18.64 -3.58 0.45
N ILE A 306 17.57 -4.30 0.16
CA ILE A 306 17.57 -5.53 -0.64
C ILE A 306 17.04 -5.16 -2.02
N ASP A 307 17.93 -5.21 -3.04
CA ASP A 307 17.63 -4.78 -4.40
C ASP A 307 17.69 -5.98 -5.36
N THR A 308 16.57 -6.27 -6.01
CA THR A 308 16.46 -7.32 -7.04
C THR A 308 15.92 -6.78 -8.36
N THR A 309 16.00 -5.45 -8.55
CA THR A 309 15.64 -4.80 -9.81
C THR A 309 16.64 -5.18 -10.93
N PRO A 310 16.32 -4.91 -12.21
CA PRO A 310 17.25 -5.10 -13.33
C PRO A 310 18.59 -4.38 -13.20
N ALA A 311 18.73 -3.42 -12.27
CA ALA A 311 20.02 -2.78 -11.97
C ALA A 311 20.92 -3.63 -11.03
N SER A 312 20.33 -4.61 -10.37
CA SER A 312 21.03 -5.49 -9.44
C SER A 312 21.59 -6.74 -10.14
N PRO A 313 22.74 -7.27 -9.69
CA PRO A 313 23.26 -8.56 -10.16
C PRO A 313 22.26 -9.72 -9.94
N GLU A 314 21.46 -9.65 -8.88
CA GLU A 314 20.45 -10.63 -8.47
C GLU A 314 19.31 -10.76 -9.48
N TRP A 315 19.08 -9.75 -10.33
CA TRP A 315 18.07 -9.80 -11.40
C TRP A 315 18.20 -11.04 -12.29
N ARG A 316 19.42 -11.52 -12.53
CA ARG A 316 19.69 -12.70 -13.36
C ARG A 316 18.94 -13.95 -12.89
N LEU A 317 18.65 -14.03 -11.59
CA LEU A 317 17.89 -15.15 -11.00
C LEU A 317 16.43 -15.16 -11.48
N PHE A 318 15.92 -14.02 -11.94
CA PHE A 318 14.52 -13.84 -12.33
C PHE A 318 14.31 -13.71 -13.84
N CYS A 319 15.34 -13.96 -14.65
CA CYS A 319 15.26 -13.84 -16.11
C CYS A 319 14.59 -15.06 -16.80
N GLN A 320 14.05 -16.01 -16.04
CA GLN A 320 13.33 -17.17 -16.56
C GLN A 320 11.83 -16.89 -16.54
N PRO A 321 11.11 -16.94 -17.70
CA PRO A 321 9.68 -16.64 -17.75
C PRO A 321 8.84 -17.55 -16.86
N GLU A 322 9.30 -18.78 -16.59
CA GLU A 322 8.63 -19.76 -15.73
C GLU A 322 8.53 -19.34 -14.27
N LEU A 323 9.38 -18.41 -13.84
CA LEU A 323 9.34 -17.86 -12.49
C LEU A 323 8.28 -16.78 -12.29
N TRP A 324 7.51 -16.45 -13.32
CA TRP A 324 6.52 -15.37 -13.31
C TRP A 324 5.10 -15.88 -13.58
N ILE A 325 4.11 -15.25 -12.98
CA ILE A 325 2.68 -15.38 -13.30
C ILE A 325 2.32 -14.44 -14.46
N ASP A 326 2.78 -13.20 -14.37
CA ASP A 326 2.65 -12.14 -15.36
C ASP A 326 3.88 -11.22 -15.27
N GLU A 327 3.87 -10.07 -15.93
CA GLU A 327 5.02 -9.15 -15.98
C GLU A 327 5.36 -8.47 -14.65
N ALA A 328 4.54 -8.64 -13.62
CA ALA A 328 4.69 -7.99 -12.32
C ALA A 328 4.76 -8.97 -11.13
N HIS A 329 4.28 -10.21 -11.29
CA HIS A 329 4.12 -11.13 -10.19
C HIS A 329 4.89 -12.42 -10.39
N LEU A 330 5.63 -12.84 -9.36
CA LEU A 330 6.33 -14.11 -9.36
C LEU A 330 5.39 -15.29 -9.16
N SER A 331 5.70 -16.42 -9.83
CA SER A 331 5.09 -17.72 -9.56
C SER A 331 5.56 -18.25 -8.19
N LYS A 332 5.00 -19.36 -7.73
CA LYS A 332 5.42 -20.01 -6.49
C LYS A 332 6.93 -20.31 -6.48
N SER A 333 7.46 -20.87 -7.56
CA SER A 333 8.89 -21.14 -7.69
C SER A 333 9.75 -19.87 -7.71
N GLY A 334 9.27 -18.81 -8.38
CA GLY A 334 9.91 -17.49 -8.33
C GLY A 334 9.90 -16.89 -6.94
N ALA A 335 8.78 -17.01 -6.23
CA ALA A 335 8.63 -16.55 -4.86
C ALA A 335 9.54 -17.31 -3.87
N GLU A 336 9.72 -18.61 -4.06
CA GLU A 336 10.66 -19.40 -3.26
C GLU A 336 12.10 -18.93 -3.42
N ILE A 337 12.56 -18.72 -4.67
CA ILE A 337 13.90 -18.19 -4.97
C ILE A 337 14.08 -16.79 -4.35
N TYR A 338 13.07 -15.92 -4.51
CA TYR A 338 13.10 -14.58 -3.98
C TYR A 338 13.15 -14.56 -2.44
N SER A 339 12.32 -15.38 -1.80
CA SER A 339 12.30 -15.51 -0.34
C SER A 339 13.61 -16.04 0.23
N GLN A 340 14.26 -16.97 -0.48
CA GLN A 340 15.59 -17.47 -0.12
C GLN A 340 16.66 -16.38 -0.19
N LEU A 341 16.63 -15.56 -1.24
CA LEU A 341 17.55 -14.43 -1.38
C LEU A 341 17.35 -13.41 -0.24
N ILE A 342 16.08 -13.06 0.06
CA ILE A 342 15.75 -12.16 1.17
C ILE A 342 16.28 -12.73 2.49
N ALA A 343 16.06 -14.02 2.75
CA ALA A 343 16.51 -14.67 3.98
C ALA A 343 18.04 -14.63 4.13
N GLN A 344 18.79 -14.88 3.05
CA GLN A 344 20.26 -14.77 3.04
C GLN A 344 20.74 -13.36 3.38
N GLN A 345 20.12 -12.33 2.81
CA GLN A 345 20.44 -10.94 3.09
C GLN A 345 20.10 -10.56 4.55
N LEU A 346 18.92 -10.97 5.02
CA LEU A 346 18.51 -10.74 6.42
C LEU A 346 19.42 -11.47 7.42
N ASN A 347 19.87 -12.68 7.10
CA ASN A 347 20.80 -13.42 7.95
C ASN A 347 22.14 -12.66 8.12
N ALA A 348 22.67 -12.09 7.04
CA ALA A 348 23.90 -11.30 7.10
C ALA A 348 23.74 -10.04 7.99
N ILE A 349 22.55 -9.42 7.99
CA ILE A 349 22.23 -8.28 8.85
C ILE A 349 22.16 -8.72 10.31
N LEU A 350 21.47 -9.83 10.60
CA LEU A 350 21.35 -10.39 11.94
C LEU A 350 22.73 -10.70 12.54
N GLU A 351 23.62 -11.33 11.78
CA GLU A 351 24.98 -11.63 12.24
C GLU A 351 25.79 -10.37 12.56
N THR A 352 25.60 -9.30 11.78
CA THR A 352 26.29 -8.02 12.00
C THR A 352 25.80 -7.32 13.26
N SER A 353 24.47 -7.31 13.48
CA SER A 353 23.85 -6.71 14.65
C SER A 353 24.27 -7.41 15.96
N LEU A 354 24.35 -8.74 15.96
CA LEU A 354 24.77 -9.51 17.12
C LEU A 354 26.24 -9.27 17.50
N LYS A 355 27.12 -9.03 16.51
CA LYS A 355 28.53 -8.71 16.76
C LYS A 355 28.72 -7.32 17.38
N SER A 356 27.91 -6.35 16.99
CA SER A 356 27.97 -4.99 17.56
C SER A 356 27.55 -4.95 19.04
N ASP A 357 26.53 -5.69 19.42
CA ASP A 357 26.06 -5.77 20.81
C ASP A 357 27.04 -6.50 21.74
N GLY A 358 27.78 -7.48 21.21
CA GLY A 358 28.79 -8.22 21.97
C GLY A 358 30.06 -7.43 22.29
N THR A 359 30.40 -6.42 21.50
CA THR A 359 31.56 -5.54 21.73
C THR A 359 31.30 -4.40 22.71
N SER A 360 30.03 -4.02 22.91
CA SER A 360 29.64 -2.95 23.86
C SER A 360 29.56 -3.40 25.33
N ARG A 361 29.64 -4.71 25.60
CA ARG A 361 29.55 -5.27 26.97
C ARG A 361 30.90 -5.73 27.56
N ARG A 362 32.00 -5.39 26.93
CA ARG A 362 33.36 -5.58 27.46
C ARG A 362 33.99 -4.23 27.75
#